data_3133a219770eb2f468a773c899265af1
#
_entry.id   3133a219770eb2f468a773c899265af1
#
_cell.length_a   1.000
_cell.length_b   1.000
_cell.length_c   1.000
_cell.angle_alpha   90.00
_cell.angle_beta   90.00
_cell.angle_gamma   90.00
#
_symmetry.space_group_name_H-M   'P 1'
#
loop_
_entity.id
_entity.type
_entity.pdbx_description
1 polymer ?
#
loop_
_entity_poly.entity_id
_entity_poly.type
_entity_poly.pdbx_seq_one_letter_code
_entity_poly.pdbx_strand_id
1 'polypeptide(L)'
;RGDIVEIFPMNAYDRAVRVEYFDDEIESLSEVNAVTGIPAAALAHAVIFPATHYATGKEKIESALEQIEQDMKNRVDELKAQNKLVEAQRLEQRTLYDMEMMREIGYCSGIENYSRYFDGRKPGQPPFTLLDFMGNDFLTIIDESHVTIPQIRAMYRGDLARKTELVDYGFRIPSAFDNRPLKFEEFEERIKQLVCVSATPAEYELARAANIAEQIIRPTGLLDPEIYIRPVKGQIDDLISEVNKNAAKGYRTLVTTLTKRMAEMLTEHLDSIGIRVRYMHSDIDTMERMEIIRDLRLGEFDVLVGINLLREGLDLPEVGLV
;
A
#
# COMPACT_ATOMS: atom_id res chain seq x y z
N ARG A 1 -24.18 -29.28 7.21
CA ARG A 1 -25.46 -29.72 7.81
C ARG A 1 -25.14 -30.84 8.80
N GLY A 2 -25.61 -30.74 10.02
CA GLY A 2 -25.36 -31.77 11.05
C GLY A 2 -23.86 -31.81 11.40
N ASP A 3 -23.22 -32.92 11.16
CA ASP A 3 -21.89 -33.25 11.62
C ASP A 3 -20.76 -32.84 10.66
N ILE A 4 -21.05 -32.01 9.63
CA ILE A 4 -20.08 -31.57 8.63
C ILE A 4 -19.94 -30.03 8.65
N VAL A 5 -18.69 -29.55 8.81
CA VAL A 5 -18.32 -28.14 8.70
C VAL A 5 -17.35 -27.97 7.52
N GLU A 6 -17.65 -27.07 6.62
CA GLU A 6 -16.76 -26.67 5.53
C GLU A 6 -16.19 -25.28 5.80
N ILE A 7 -14.89 -25.17 5.78
CA ILE A 7 -14.14 -23.94 6.04
C ILE A 7 -13.48 -23.51 4.74
N PHE A 8 -13.74 -22.27 4.32
CA PHE A 8 -13.17 -21.65 3.12
C PHE A 8 -12.05 -20.70 3.51
N PRO A 9 -10.77 -21.15 3.50
CA PRO A 9 -9.66 -20.30 3.89
C PRO A 9 -9.45 -19.14 2.90
N MET A 10 -9.09 -17.96 3.41
CA MET A 10 -8.84 -16.77 2.57
C MET A 10 -7.71 -16.95 1.54
N ASN A 11 -6.78 -17.85 1.80
CA ASN A 11 -5.64 -18.14 0.92
C ASN A 11 -5.88 -19.29 -0.08
N ALA A 12 -7.11 -19.82 -0.14
CA ALA A 12 -7.46 -20.91 -1.05
C ALA A 12 -8.70 -20.53 -1.87
N TYR A 13 -8.52 -20.27 -3.17
CA TYR A 13 -9.60 -19.83 -4.05
C TYR A 13 -10.52 -20.97 -4.52
N ASP A 14 -9.98 -22.17 -4.66
CA ASP A 14 -10.67 -23.32 -5.26
C ASP A 14 -10.83 -24.52 -4.30
N ARG A 15 -10.38 -24.37 -3.06
CA ARG A 15 -10.33 -25.46 -2.06
C ARG A 15 -10.95 -25.01 -0.75
N ALA A 16 -11.63 -25.97 -0.09
CA ALA A 16 -12.13 -25.83 1.26
C ALA A 16 -11.64 -26.97 2.13
N VAL A 17 -11.60 -26.76 3.43
CA VAL A 17 -11.33 -27.82 4.42
C VAL A 17 -12.65 -28.30 4.94
N ARG A 18 -12.94 -29.60 4.73
CA ARG A 18 -14.11 -30.28 5.28
C ARG A 18 -13.71 -31.01 6.56
N VAL A 19 -14.44 -30.72 7.63
CA VAL A 19 -14.32 -31.36 8.92
C VAL A 19 -15.58 -32.17 9.14
N GLU A 20 -15.46 -33.46 9.31
CA GLU A 20 -16.56 -34.36 9.64
C GLU A 20 -16.45 -34.76 11.12
N TYR A 21 -17.55 -34.60 11.83
CA TYR A 21 -17.63 -34.89 13.27
C TYR A 21 -18.46 -36.14 13.49
N PHE A 22 -18.04 -36.91 14.48
CA PHE A 22 -18.86 -37.91 15.12
C PHE A 22 -19.01 -37.50 16.59
N ASP A 23 -20.20 -37.07 16.98
CA ASP A 23 -20.45 -36.42 18.27
C ASP A 23 -19.54 -35.17 18.43
N ASP A 24 -18.73 -35.10 19.47
CA ASP A 24 -17.80 -34.02 19.77
C ASP A 24 -16.36 -34.27 19.26
N GLU A 25 -16.13 -35.35 18.52
CA GLU A 25 -14.82 -35.74 17.99
C GLU A 25 -14.75 -35.53 16.47
N ILE A 26 -13.57 -35.13 16.00
CA ILE A 26 -13.30 -35.03 14.55
C ILE A 26 -13.03 -36.45 14.03
N GLU A 27 -13.93 -36.97 13.19
CA GLU A 27 -13.80 -38.26 12.54
C GLU A 27 -12.87 -38.18 11.32
N SER A 28 -13.04 -37.16 10.49
CA SER A 28 -12.21 -36.99 9.31
C SER A 28 -11.93 -35.53 8.98
N LEU A 29 -10.77 -35.28 8.36
CA LEU A 29 -10.38 -34.03 7.76
C LEU A 29 -10.05 -34.27 6.27
N SER A 30 -10.64 -33.47 5.39
CA SER A 30 -10.34 -33.57 3.98
C SER A 30 -10.29 -32.20 3.30
N GLU A 31 -9.45 -32.12 2.28
CA GLU A 31 -9.48 -30.99 1.34
C GLU A 31 -10.49 -31.32 0.26
N VAL A 32 -11.40 -30.40 0.01
CA VAL A 32 -12.47 -30.55 -1.00
C VAL A 32 -12.41 -29.41 -2.00
N ASN A 33 -12.88 -29.65 -3.22
CA ASN A 33 -13.06 -28.56 -4.19
C ASN A 33 -14.21 -27.65 -3.73
N ALA A 34 -13.95 -26.35 -3.63
CA ALA A 34 -14.87 -25.36 -3.08
C ALA A 34 -16.20 -25.24 -3.84
N VAL A 35 -16.22 -25.58 -5.13
CA VAL A 35 -17.42 -25.48 -6.00
C VAL A 35 -18.18 -26.79 -6.07
N THR A 36 -17.47 -27.91 -6.28
CA THR A 36 -18.09 -29.21 -6.50
C THR A 36 -18.27 -30.04 -5.23
N GLY A 37 -17.55 -29.69 -4.14
CA GLY A 37 -17.54 -30.45 -2.89
C GLY A 37 -16.84 -31.82 -2.99
N ILE A 38 -16.19 -32.12 -4.11
CA ILE A 38 -15.50 -33.40 -4.33
C ILE A 38 -14.22 -33.42 -3.49
N PRO A 39 -13.98 -34.47 -2.67
CA PRO A 39 -12.73 -34.62 -1.93
C PRO A 39 -11.53 -34.69 -2.86
N ALA A 40 -10.50 -33.90 -2.56
CA ALA A 40 -9.25 -33.88 -3.30
C ALA A 40 -8.14 -34.64 -2.57
N ALA A 41 -8.07 -34.50 -1.24
CA ALA A 41 -7.08 -35.17 -0.40
C ALA A 41 -7.60 -35.37 1.04
N ALA A 42 -7.17 -36.44 1.70
CA ALA A 42 -7.34 -36.61 3.14
C ALA A 42 -6.23 -35.84 3.88
N LEU A 43 -6.58 -35.17 4.97
CA LEU A 43 -5.66 -34.38 5.77
C LEU A 43 -5.48 -35.01 7.18
N ALA A 44 -4.25 -35.03 7.66
CA ALA A 44 -3.98 -35.41 9.05
C ALA A 44 -4.16 -34.21 10.02
N HIS A 45 -3.97 -32.99 9.52
CA HIS A 45 -4.21 -31.74 10.25
C HIS A 45 -4.50 -30.62 9.26
N ALA A 46 -5.18 -29.58 9.73
CA ALA A 46 -5.40 -28.37 8.98
C ALA A 46 -5.13 -27.13 9.84
N VAL A 47 -4.51 -26.12 9.26
CA VAL A 47 -4.28 -24.82 9.92
C VAL A 47 -5.18 -23.79 9.26
N ILE A 48 -6.04 -23.19 10.07
CA ILE A 48 -6.97 -22.15 9.61
C ILE A 48 -6.45 -20.81 10.13
N PHE A 49 -6.07 -19.96 9.21
CA PHE A 49 -5.64 -18.59 9.53
C PHE A 49 -6.84 -17.65 9.61
N PRO A 50 -6.80 -16.64 10.50
CA PRO A 50 -7.82 -15.61 10.55
C PRO A 50 -7.95 -14.86 9.21
N ALA A 51 -9.19 -14.53 8.82
CA ALA A 51 -9.47 -13.74 7.63
C ALA A 51 -9.33 -12.22 7.87
N THR A 52 -9.24 -11.80 9.13
CA THR A 52 -9.16 -10.39 9.54
C THR A 52 -8.01 -10.19 10.52
N HIS A 53 -7.49 -8.96 10.58
CA HIS A 53 -6.53 -8.58 11.61
C HIS A 53 -7.19 -8.53 13.00
N TYR A 54 -6.40 -8.76 14.04
CA TYR A 54 -6.82 -8.70 15.45
C TYR A 54 -7.92 -9.71 15.84
N ALA A 55 -8.07 -10.80 15.09
CA ALA A 55 -8.93 -11.91 15.50
C ALA A 55 -8.38 -12.52 16.79
N THR A 56 -9.18 -12.50 17.86
CA THR A 56 -8.78 -12.98 19.18
C THR A 56 -9.97 -13.59 19.95
N GLY A 57 -9.69 -14.29 21.04
CA GLY A 57 -10.73 -14.92 21.87
C GLY A 57 -11.61 -13.89 22.60
N LYS A 58 -12.84 -14.28 22.92
CA LYS A 58 -13.84 -13.42 23.56
C LYS A 58 -13.35 -12.75 24.85
N GLU A 59 -12.59 -13.47 25.70
CA GLU A 59 -12.05 -12.91 26.94
C GLU A 59 -11.13 -11.73 26.71
N LYS A 60 -10.26 -11.80 25.67
CA LYS A 60 -9.40 -10.69 25.30
C LYS A 60 -10.18 -9.53 24.74
N ILE A 61 -11.24 -9.79 23.97
CA ILE A 61 -12.12 -8.75 23.44
C ILE A 61 -12.76 -7.99 24.61
N GLU A 62 -13.38 -8.67 25.57
CA GLU A 62 -14.03 -8.02 26.72
C GLU A 62 -13.03 -7.19 27.54
N SER A 63 -11.84 -7.73 27.83
CA SER A 63 -10.80 -6.96 28.53
C SER A 63 -10.32 -5.74 27.74
N ALA A 64 -10.25 -5.83 26.41
CA ALA A 64 -9.92 -4.70 25.57
C ALA A 64 -11.04 -3.64 25.59
N LEU A 65 -12.31 -4.08 25.52
CA LEU A 65 -13.47 -3.19 25.52
C LEU A 65 -13.58 -2.39 26.82
N GLU A 66 -13.29 -2.99 27.98
CA GLU A 66 -13.26 -2.29 29.27
C GLU A 66 -12.23 -1.14 29.26
N GLN A 67 -11.05 -1.38 28.72
CA GLN A 67 -9.99 -0.37 28.61
C GLN A 67 -10.36 0.72 27.60
N ILE A 68 -10.93 0.34 26.44
CA ILE A 68 -11.41 1.28 25.42
C ILE A 68 -12.47 2.19 25.99
N GLU A 69 -13.43 1.64 26.74
CA GLU A 69 -14.50 2.40 27.36
C GLU A 69 -13.96 3.42 28.37
N GLN A 70 -12.99 3.02 29.19
CA GLN A 70 -12.36 3.91 30.16
C GLN A 70 -11.60 5.06 29.48
N ASP A 71 -10.80 4.75 28.46
CA ASP A 71 -10.05 5.78 27.72
C ASP A 71 -10.99 6.70 26.92
N MET A 72 -12.10 6.17 26.39
CA MET A 72 -13.14 6.97 25.75
C MET A 72 -13.76 7.94 26.75
N LYS A 73 -14.20 7.48 27.93
CA LYS A 73 -14.80 8.33 28.97
C LYS A 73 -13.85 9.45 29.39
N ASN A 74 -12.59 9.13 29.64
CA ASN A 74 -11.58 10.12 29.99
C ASN A 74 -11.44 11.19 28.90
N ARG A 75 -11.38 10.77 27.63
CA ARG A 75 -11.25 11.72 26.52
C ARG A 75 -12.50 12.55 26.29
N VAL A 76 -13.68 11.98 26.45
CA VAL A 76 -14.97 12.69 26.39
C VAL A 76 -15.03 13.78 27.46
N ASP A 77 -14.60 13.49 28.69
CA ASP A 77 -14.59 14.47 29.78
C ASP A 77 -13.57 15.60 29.52
N GLU A 78 -12.39 15.29 28.98
CA GLU A 78 -11.43 16.29 28.54
C GLU A 78 -12.00 17.22 27.45
N LEU A 79 -12.68 16.66 26.44
CA LEU A 79 -13.31 17.45 25.38
C LEU A 79 -14.45 18.34 25.92
N LYS A 80 -15.28 17.83 26.84
CA LYS A 80 -16.31 18.60 27.50
C LYS A 80 -15.71 19.75 28.32
N ALA A 81 -14.62 19.50 29.04
CA ALA A 81 -13.92 20.54 29.80
C ALA A 81 -13.34 21.65 28.91
N GLN A 82 -12.99 21.32 27.66
CA GLN A 82 -12.54 22.25 26.63
C GLN A 82 -13.69 22.93 25.87
N ASN A 83 -14.96 22.70 26.25
CA ASN A 83 -16.18 23.16 25.57
C ASN A 83 -16.32 22.66 24.12
N LYS A 84 -15.71 21.51 23.80
CA LYS A 84 -15.80 20.80 22.50
C LYS A 84 -16.91 19.76 22.57
N LEU A 85 -18.17 20.22 22.68
CA LEU A 85 -19.30 19.31 22.93
C LEU A 85 -19.68 18.44 21.76
N VAL A 86 -19.49 18.93 20.52
CA VAL A 86 -19.78 18.18 19.28
C VAL A 86 -18.75 17.06 19.09
N GLU A 87 -17.48 17.36 19.33
CA GLU A 87 -16.39 16.41 19.27
C GLU A 87 -16.55 15.32 20.34
N ALA A 88 -16.93 15.70 21.55
CA ALA A 88 -17.19 14.77 22.64
C ALA A 88 -18.34 13.81 22.29
N GLN A 89 -19.47 14.32 21.80
CA GLN A 89 -20.60 13.50 21.39
C GLN A 89 -20.25 12.56 20.24
N ARG A 90 -19.53 13.06 19.23
CA ARG A 90 -19.09 12.27 18.07
C ARG A 90 -18.18 11.11 18.50
N LEU A 91 -17.21 11.41 19.37
CA LEU A 91 -16.28 10.42 19.89
C LEU A 91 -17.01 9.29 20.63
N GLU A 92 -17.90 9.68 21.55
CA GLU A 92 -18.69 8.75 22.36
C GLU A 92 -19.55 7.84 21.47
N GLN A 93 -20.34 8.40 20.57
CA GLN A 93 -21.20 7.63 19.66
C GLN A 93 -20.40 6.69 18.78
N ARG A 94 -19.31 7.16 18.19
CA ARG A 94 -18.47 6.34 17.32
C ARG A 94 -17.82 5.21 18.08
N THR A 95 -17.25 5.48 19.24
CA THR A 95 -16.54 4.45 20.01
C THR A 95 -17.50 3.40 20.56
N LEU A 96 -18.67 3.81 21.05
CA LEU A 96 -19.70 2.86 21.50
C LEU A 96 -20.17 1.94 20.38
N TYR A 97 -20.39 2.49 19.18
CA TYR A 97 -20.74 1.69 18.02
C TYR A 97 -19.62 0.70 17.64
N ASP A 98 -18.36 1.15 17.63
CA ASP A 98 -17.22 0.28 17.32
C ASP A 98 -17.09 -0.85 18.38
N MET A 99 -17.35 -0.55 19.66
CA MET A 99 -17.36 -1.53 20.76
C MET A 99 -18.48 -2.56 20.62
N GLU A 100 -19.68 -2.14 20.24
CA GLU A 100 -20.82 -3.03 19.98
C GLU A 100 -20.49 -4.00 18.84
N MET A 101 -19.95 -3.49 17.73
CA MET A 101 -19.51 -4.31 16.59
C MET A 101 -18.43 -5.32 17.00
N MET A 102 -17.44 -4.89 17.78
CA MET A 102 -16.41 -5.82 18.28
C MET A 102 -16.97 -6.90 19.19
N ARG A 103 -17.99 -6.59 20.02
CA ARG A 103 -18.63 -7.56 20.91
C ARG A 103 -19.46 -8.59 20.13
N GLU A 104 -20.25 -8.12 19.16
CA GLU A 104 -21.19 -8.97 18.42
C GLU A 104 -20.52 -9.83 17.33
N ILE A 105 -19.62 -9.24 16.58
CA ILE A 105 -19.00 -9.91 15.41
C ILE A 105 -17.48 -10.07 15.51
N GLY A 106 -16.87 -9.60 16.61
CA GLY A 106 -15.42 -9.68 16.81
C GLY A 106 -14.59 -8.68 15.97
N TYR A 107 -15.24 -7.74 15.29
CA TYR A 107 -14.56 -6.82 14.36
C TYR A 107 -15.32 -5.50 14.25
N CYS A 108 -14.59 -4.40 13.99
CA CYS A 108 -15.17 -3.13 13.56
C CYS A 108 -14.32 -2.47 12.46
N SER A 109 -14.92 -1.57 11.70
CA SER A 109 -14.17 -0.78 10.70
C SER A 109 -13.19 0.16 11.40
N GLY A 110 -11.90 0.01 11.13
CA GLY A 110 -10.83 0.78 11.78
C GLY A 110 -10.36 0.15 13.10
N ILE A 111 -10.54 -1.16 13.28
CA ILE A 111 -10.10 -1.91 14.47
C ILE A 111 -8.62 -1.69 14.79
N GLU A 112 -7.80 -1.40 13.78
CA GLU A 112 -6.38 -1.08 13.95
C GLU A 112 -6.13 0.14 14.86
N ASN A 113 -7.09 1.05 15.01
CA ASN A 113 -6.98 2.20 15.91
C ASN A 113 -7.09 1.79 17.39
N TYR A 114 -7.54 0.57 17.64
CA TYR A 114 -7.64 -0.06 18.95
C TYR A 114 -6.57 -1.12 19.18
N SER A 115 -5.62 -1.30 18.25
CA SER A 115 -4.64 -2.40 18.21
C SER A 115 -3.89 -2.61 19.52
N ARG A 116 -3.48 -1.55 20.23
CA ARG A 116 -2.70 -1.65 21.45
C ARG A 116 -3.43 -2.40 22.58
N TYR A 117 -4.76 -2.37 22.61
CA TYR A 117 -5.55 -3.09 23.64
C TYR A 117 -5.58 -4.59 23.38
N PHE A 118 -5.48 -5.01 22.12
CA PHE A 118 -5.47 -6.40 21.71
C PHE A 118 -4.09 -7.06 21.81
N ASP A 119 -3.02 -6.31 21.56
CA ASP A 119 -1.65 -6.83 21.57
C ASP A 119 -0.88 -6.53 22.86
N GLY A 120 -1.52 -5.83 23.82
CA GLY A 120 -0.97 -5.57 25.16
C GLY A 120 0.17 -4.55 25.20
N ARG A 121 0.31 -3.73 24.16
CA ARG A 121 1.31 -2.65 24.13
C ARG A 121 0.94 -1.52 25.10
N LYS A 122 1.97 -0.87 25.63
CA LYS A 122 1.80 0.38 26.38
C LYS A 122 1.57 1.56 25.44
N PRO A 123 0.89 2.64 25.93
CA PRO A 123 0.77 3.88 25.17
C PRO A 123 2.12 4.37 24.65
N GLY A 124 2.18 4.78 23.39
CA GLY A 124 3.38 5.28 22.72
C GLY A 124 4.31 4.21 22.14
N GLN A 125 4.12 2.94 22.46
CA GLN A 125 4.91 1.86 21.86
C GLN A 125 4.51 1.64 20.39
N PRO A 126 5.49 1.42 19.48
CA PRO A 126 5.21 1.14 18.08
C PRO A 126 4.48 -0.20 17.90
N PRO A 127 3.68 -0.37 16.85
CA PRO A 127 3.10 -1.65 16.52
C PRO A 127 4.17 -2.63 16.05
N PHE A 128 3.85 -3.92 16.10
CA PHE A 128 4.64 -4.94 15.43
C PHE A 128 4.60 -4.73 13.92
N THR A 129 5.75 -4.85 13.30
CA THR A 129 5.94 -4.70 11.86
C THR A 129 6.45 -6.01 11.27
N LEU A 130 6.47 -6.11 9.93
CA LEU A 130 7.02 -7.27 9.25
C LEU A 130 8.49 -7.53 9.64
N LEU A 131 9.25 -6.47 9.96
CA LEU A 131 10.65 -6.59 10.42
C LEU A 131 10.77 -7.37 11.73
N ASP A 132 9.79 -7.24 12.62
CA ASP A 132 9.79 -7.94 13.91
C ASP A 132 9.66 -9.47 13.75
N PHE A 133 9.12 -9.95 12.62
CA PHE A 133 9.00 -11.37 12.28
C PHE A 133 10.26 -11.95 11.62
N MET A 134 11.17 -11.11 11.16
CA MET A 134 12.43 -11.54 10.53
C MET A 134 13.48 -12.01 11.54
N GLY A 135 13.21 -11.82 12.84
CA GLY A 135 14.16 -12.13 13.91
C GLY A 135 15.25 -11.07 14.06
N ASN A 136 16.44 -11.52 14.54
CA ASN A 136 17.53 -10.59 14.86
C ASN A 136 18.70 -10.62 13.86
N ASP A 137 18.70 -11.55 12.94
CA ASP A 137 19.80 -11.77 11.99
C ASP A 137 19.24 -11.89 10.55
N PHE A 138 19.06 -10.72 9.92
CA PHE A 138 18.61 -10.62 8.54
C PHE A 138 19.33 -9.48 7.83
N LEU A 139 19.49 -9.62 6.54
CA LEU A 139 20.00 -8.59 5.64
C LEU A 139 18.84 -7.80 5.05
N THR A 140 18.89 -6.48 5.21
CA THR A 140 17.96 -5.56 4.56
C THR A 140 18.59 -5.02 3.30
N ILE A 141 17.89 -5.13 2.18
CA ILE A 141 18.29 -4.52 0.91
C ILE A 141 17.23 -3.48 0.55
N ILE A 142 17.66 -2.22 0.43
CA ILE A 142 16.77 -1.11 0.04
C ILE A 142 17.11 -0.71 -1.39
N ASP A 143 16.18 -1.01 -2.29
CA ASP A 143 16.26 -0.56 -3.67
C ASP A 143 15.79 0.89 -3.80
N GLU A 144 16.39 1.63 -4.76
CA GLU A 144 16.18 3.07 -4.94
C GLU A 144 16.24 3.82 -3.61
N SER A 145 17.28 3.57 -2.84
CA SER A 145 17.41 4.02 -1.45
C SER A 145 17.33 5.54 -1.31
N HIS A 146 17.80 6.29 -2.31
CA HIS A 146 17.73 7.75 -2.36
C HIS A 146 16.30 8.31 -2.33
N VAL A 147 15.31 7.52 -2.72
CA VAL A 147 13.87 7.83 -2.64
C VAL A 147 13.23 7.13 -1.45
N THR A 148 13.53 5.84 -1.25
CA THR A 148 12.89 4.99 -0.25
C THR A 148 13.18 5.45 1.18
N ILE A 149 14.43 5.80 1.49
CA ILE A 149 14.81 6.25 2.84
C ILE A 149 14.10 7.55 3.25
N PRO A 150 14.07 8.61 2.41
CA PRO A 150 13.27 9.80 2.70
C PRO A 150 11.78 9.51 2.90
N GLN A 151 11.20 8.57 2.15
CA GLN A 151 9.80 8.15 2.34
C GLN A 151 9.57 7.49 3.70
N ILE A 152 10.43 6.54 4.10
CA ILE A 152 10.35 5.90 5.41
C ILE A 152 10.45 6.95 6.52
N ARG A 153 11.36 7.92 6.39
CA ARG A 153 11.52 9.01 7.35
C ARG A 153 10.29 9.92 7.46
N ALA A 154 9.57 10.13 6.37
CA ALA A 154 8.39 10.98 6.32
C ALA A 154 7.12 10.31 6.85
N MET A 155 7.03 8.97 6.81
CA MET A 155 5.81 8.20 7.13
C MET A 155 5.25 8.53 8.51
N TYR A 156 6.08 8.55 9.55
CA TYR A 156 5.64 8.81 10.91
C TYR A 156 4.99 10.19 11.05
N ARG A 157 5.64 11.23 10.53
CA ARG A 157 5.15 12.61 10.65
C ARG A 157 3.86 12.83 9.86
N GLY A 158 3.75 12.23 8.68
CA GLY A 158 2.53 12.29 7.86
C GLY A 158 1.34 11.62 8.54
N ASP A 159 1.55 10.43 9.11
CA ASP A 159 0.50 9.73 9.86
C ASP A 159 0.12 10.48 11.14
N LEU A 160 1.09 11.00 11.88
CA LEU A 160 0.84 11.80 13.09
C LEU A 160 -0.02 13.02 12.80
N ALA A 161 0.31 13.79 11.76
CA ALA A 161 -0.45 14.98 11.38
C ALA A 161 -1.91 14.62 11.07
N ARG A 162 -2.14 13.59 10.24
CA ARG A 162 -3.50 13.11 9.93
C ARG A 162 -4.27 12.65 11.17
N LYS A 163 -3.62 11.91 12.06
CA LYS A 163 -4.28 11.39 13.27
C LYS A 163 -4.54 12.47 14.31
N THR A 164 -3.71 13.50 14.38
CA THR A 164 -3.96 14.67 15.23
C THR A 164 -5.32 15.28 14.91
N GLU A 165 -5.60 15.55 13.64
CA GLU A 165 -6.90 16.04 13.21
C GLU A 165 -8.05 15.09 13.62
N LEU A 166 -7.87 13.77 13.39
CA LEU A 166 -8.90 12.79 13.73
C LEU A 166 -9.20 12.72 15.23
N VAL A 167 -8.20 12.86 16.08
CA VAL A 167 -8.36 12.82 17.55
C VAL A 167 -8.87 14.14 18.08
N ASP A 168 -8.40 15.27 17.57
CA ASP A 168 -8.78 16.60 18.04
C ASP A 168 -10.22 16.96 17.68
N TYR A 169 -10.72 16.43 16.54
CA TYR A 169 -12.10 16.58 16.12
C TYR A 169 -13.04 15.43 16.55
N GLY A 170 -12.59 14.54 17.44
CA GLY A 170 -13.42 13.49 18.03
C GLY A 170 -13.81 12.34 17.09
N PHE A 171 -13.04 12.08 16.04
CA PHE A 171 -13.27 10.94 15.15
C PHE A 171 -12.60 9.65 15.64
N ARG A 172 -11.57 9.77 16.50
CA ARG A 172 -10.83 8.65 17.09
C ARG A 172 -10.42 8.96 18.52
N ILE A 173 -10.33 7.90 19.35
CA ILE A 173 -9.69 8.01 20.67
C ILE A 173 -8.17 8.11 20.54
N PRO A 174 -7.47 8.62 21.56
CA PRO A 174 -6.00 8.79 21.50
C PRO A 174 -5.19 7.53 21.19
N SER A 175 -5.71 6.33 21.46
CA SER A 175 -5.03 5.08 21.10
C SER A 175 -4.74 4.93 19.60
N ALA A 176 -5.46 5.67 18.76
CA ALA A 176 -5.17 5.71 17.32
C ALA A 176 -3.73 6.13 17.00
N PHE A 177 -3.10 6.94 17.86
CA PHE A 177 -1.70 7.33 17.73
C PHE A 177 -0.73 6.15 17.87
N ASP A 178 -1.15 5.07 18.51
CA ASP A 178 -0.29 3.90 18.77
C ASP A 178 -0.27 2.90 17.61
N ASN A 179 -1.22 3.00 16.67
CA ASN A 179 -1.16 2.32 15.37
C ASN A 179 -0.50 3.24 14.36
N ARG A 180 0.79 3.22 14.27
CA ARG A 180 1.58 4.18 13.53
C ARG A 180 2.76 3.54 12.80
N PRO A 181 3.29 4.14 11.73
CA PRO A 181 4.59 3.77 11.21
C PRO A 181 5.67 3.90 12.28
N LEU A 182 6.74 3.15 12.13
CA LEU A 182 7.93 3.33 12.95
C LEU A 182 8.47 4.76 12.80
N LYS A 183 9.01 5.32 13.88
CA LYS A 183 9.92 6.45 13.77
C LYS A 183 11.17 5.99 13.03
N PHE A 184 11.89 6.92 12.42
CA PHE A 184 13.07 6.54 11.64
C PHE A 184 14.14 5.87 12.49
N GLU A 185 14.33 6.35 13.71
CA GLU A 185 15.26 5.78 14.69
C GLU A 185 14.85 4.35 15.09
N GLU A 186 13.56 4.12 15.27
CA GLU A 186 13.02 2.78 15.57
C GLU A 186 13.20 1.79 14.39
N PHE A 187 13.14 2.30 13.17
CA PHE A 187 13.47 1.54 11.96
C PHE A 187 14.95 1.18 11.92
N GLU A 188 15.85 2.16 12.16
CA GLU A 188 17.29 1.94 12.19
C GLU A 188 17.71 0.93 13.28
N GLU A 189 17.08 0.94 14.46
CA GLU A 189 17.36 0.00 15.54
C GLU A 189 17.05 -1.47 15.18
N ARG A 190 16.06 -1.68 14.31
CA ARG A 190 15.67 -3.03 13.85
C ARG A 190 16.57 -3.57 12.75
N ILE A 191 17.27 -2.70 12.03
CA ILE A 191 18.12 -3.07 10.90
C ILE A 191 19.58 -3.09 11.34
N LYS A 192 20.20 -4.27 11.33
CA LYS A 192 21.60 -4.43 11.70
C LYS A 192 22.52 -4.47 10.49
N GLN A 193 22.04 -5.02 9.39
CA GLN A 193 22.80 -5.14 8.14
C GLN A 193 21.97 -4.51 7.03
N LEU A 194 22.54 -3.53 6.35
CA LEU A 194 21.87 -2.75 5.32
C LEU A 194 22.71 -2.66 4.06
N VAL A 195 22.10 -2.99 2.93
CA VAL A 195 22.61 -2.70 1.59
C VAL A 195 21.65 -1.71 0.93
N CYS A 196 22.20 -0.57 0.53
CA CYS A 196 21.48 0.44 -0.25
C CYS A 196 21.85 0.29 -1.72
N VAL A 197 20.84 0.20 -2.59
CA VAL A 197 21.02 0.16 -4.05
C VAL A 197 20.46 1.45 -4.63
N SER A 198 21.25 2.17 -5.41
CA SER A 198 20.82 3.42 -6.03
C SER A 198 21.76 3.82 -7.17
N ALA A 199 21.19 4.35 -8.25
CA ALA A 199 21.98 4.99 -9.30
C ALA A 199 22.50 6.37 -8.90
N THR A 200 21.81 7.03 -7.94
CA THR A 200 22.10 8.38 -7.46
C THR A 200 21.99 8.42 -5.93
N PRO A 201 22.94 7.77 -5.21
CA PRO A 201 22.89 7.72 -3.75
C PRO A 201 22.91 9.12 -3.14
N ALA A 202 22.16 9.31 -2.04
CA ALA A 202 22.02 10.57 -1.35
C ALA A 202 22.98 10.66 -0.15
N GLU A 203 22.94 11.79 0.55
CA GLU A 203 23.82 12.07 1.69
C GLU A 203 23.75 11.00 2.80
N TYR A 204 22.54 10.47 3.05
CA TYR A 204 22.34 9.46 4.09
C TYR A 204 23.16 8.20 3.83
N GLU A 205 23.09 7.67 2.61
CA GLU A 205 23.82 6.47 2.20
C GLU A 205 25.31 6.71 2.23
N LEU A 206 25.75 7.81 1.62
CA LEU A 206 27.18 8.14 1.51
C LEU A 206 27.83 8.40 2.89
N ALA A 207 27.11 9.04 3.82
CA ALA A 207 27.62 9.33 5.16
C ALA A 207 27.73 8.07 6.05
N ARG A 208 26.95 7.01 5.76
CA ARG A 208 26.88 5.79 6.60
C ARG A 208 27.52 4.57 5.95
N ALA A 209 27.82 4.60 4.68
CA ALA A 209 28.40 3.47 3.97
C ALA A 209 29.81 3.14 4.51
N ALA A 210 29.98 1.92 5.00
CA ALA A 210 31.30 1.37 5.31
C ALA A 210 32.06 1.00 4.03
N ASN A 211 31.33 0.55 3.01
CA ASN A 211 31.89 0.19 1.69
C ASN A 211 30.94 0.69 0.60
N ILE A 212 31.51 1.16 -0.50
CA ILE A 212 30.80 1.57 -1.69
C ILE A 212 31.32 0.73 -2.85
N ALA A 213 30.39 0.03 -3.53
CA ALA A 213 30.68 -0.72 -4.74
C ALA A 213 29.98 -0.05 -5.92
N GLU A 214 30.74 0.29 -6.96
CA GLU A 214 30.22 0.90 -8.18
C GLU A 214 30.12 -0.15 -9.29
N GLN A 215 28.93 -0.23 -9.90
CA GLN A 215 28.73 -1.04 -11.11
C GLN A 215 28.50 -0.10 -12.28
N ILE A 216 29.56 0.17 -13.04
CA ILE A 216 29.55 1.15 -14.14
C ILE A 216 29.36 0.45 -15.48
N ILE A 217 29.63 -0.86 -15.57
CA ILE A 217 29.64 -1.60 -16.82
C ILE A 217 28.21 -1.85 -17.32
N ARG A 218 27.91 -1.36 -18.53
CA ARG A 218 26.71 -1.73 -19.31
C ARG A 218 27.10 -2.76 -20.39
N PRO A 219 26.92 -4.05 -20.17
CA PRO A 219 27.32 -5.07 -21.13
C PRO A 219 26.49 -5.09 -22.42
N THR A 220 25.34 -4.41 -22.44
CA THR A 220 24.44 -4.34 -23.60
C THR A 220 24.98 -3.53 -24.76
N GLY A 221 26.00 -2.68 -24.57
CA GLY A 221 26.53 -1.78 -25.59
C GLY A 221 25.58 -0.66 -26.03
N LEU A 222 24.42 -0.52 -25.36
CA LEU A 222 23.47 0.56 -25.63
C LEU A 222 23.97 1.86 -25.01
N LEU A 223 23.99 2.92 -25.81
CA LEU A 223 24.32 4.27 -25.35
C LEU A 223 23.11 4.88 -24.61
N ASP A 224 23.41 5.86 -23.76
CA ASP A 224 22.35 6.71 -23.19
C ASP A 224 21.60 7.45 -24.31
N PRO A 225 20.28 7.71 -24.14
CA PRO A 225 19.53 8.45 -25.15
C PRO A 225 20.08 9.86 -25.32
N GLU A 226 20.04 10.36 -26.55
CA GLU A 226 20.40 11.74 -26.83
C GLU A 226 19.38 12.70 -26.22
N ILE A 227 19.84 13.76 -25.55
CA ILE A 227 19.01 14.77 -24.94
C ILE A 227 19.08 16.06 -25.74
N TYR A 228 17.92 16.56 -26.16
CA TYR A 228 17.79 17.80 -26.89
C TYR A 228 17.06 18.84 -26.06
N ILE A 229 17.69 19.99 -25.81
CA ILE A 229 17.06 21.15 -25.16
C ILE A 229 16.52 22.06 -26.24
N ARG A 230 15.22 22.32 -26.20
CA ARG A 230 14.51 23.13 -27.22
C ARG A 230 13.80 24.31 -26.56
N PRO A 231 13.53 25.42 -27.36
CA PRO A 231 12.83 26.58 -26.84
C PRO A 231 11.39 26.28 -26.42
N VAL A 232 10.92 26.92 -25.35
CA VAL A 232 9.54 26.78 -24.88
C VAL A 232 8.53 27.38 -25.87
N LYS A 233 8.90 28.46 -26.58
CA LYS A 233 8.04 29.09 -27.59
C LYS A 233 7.85 28.17 -28.80
N GLY A 234 6.61 27.79 -29.08
CA GLY A 234 6.27 26.86 -30.17
C GLY A 234 6.48 25.39 -29.80
N GLN A 235 6.66 25.05 -28.51
CA GLN A 235 6.93 23.69 -28.05
C GLN A 235 5.86 22.68 -28.45
N ILE A 236 4.59 23.08 -28.57
CA ILE A 236 3.50 22.16 -28.92
C ILE A 236 3.58 21.78 -30.39
N ASP A 237 3.81 22.77 -31.29
CA ASP A 237 3.97 22.51 -32.73
C ASP A 237 5.22 21.64 -32.99
N ASP A 238 6.30 21.90 -32.25
CA ASP A 238 7.51 21.09 -32.29
C ASP A 238 7.27 19.66 -31.81
N LEU A 239 6.57 19.49 -30.70
CA LEU A 239 6.16 18.17 -30.18
C LEU A 239 5.33 17.42 -31.25
N ILE A 240 4.33 18.05 -31.84
CA ILE A 240 3.49 17.44 -32.87
C ILE A 240 4.33 16.99 -34.09
N SER A 241 5.31 17.81 -34.50
CA SER A 241 6.23 17.44 -35.57
C SER A 241 7.05 16.20 -35.22
N GLU A 242 7.62 16.14 -34.01
CA GLU A 242 8.44 15.02 -33.59
C GLU A 242 7.60 13.74 -33.36
N VAL A 243 6.40 13.85 -32.79
CA VAL A 243 5.44 12.74 -32.65
C VAL A 243 5.14 12.13 -34.02
N ASN A 244 4.79 12.94 -35.01
CA ASN A 244 4.48 12.45 -36.35
C ASN A 244 5.68 11.75 -37.01
N LYS A 245 6.89 12.30 -36.86
CA LYS A 245 8.12 11.68 -37.38
C LYS A 245 8.40 10.33 -36.68
N ASN A 246 8.14 10.25 -35.39
CA ASN A 246 8.38 9.06 -34.60
C ASN A 246 7.35 7.97 -34.92
N ALA A 247 6.07 8.34 -35.01
CA ALA A 247 4.99 7.43 -35.41
C ALA A 247 5.16 6.90 -36.83
N ALA A 248 5.65 7.71 -37.77
CA ALA A 248 5.96 7.27 -39.14
C ALA A 248 7.07 6.20 -39.20
N LYS A 249 7.93 6.13 -38.18
CA LYS A 249 8.96 5.08 -38.03
C LYS A 249 8.43 3.85 -37.28
N GLY A 250 7.19 3.85 -36.84
CA GLY A 250 6.58 2.77 -36.07
C GLY A 250 6.88 2.81 -34.55
N TYR A 251 7.50 3.88 -34.06
CA TYR A 251 7.79 4.06 -32.62
C TYR A 251 6.68 4.81 -31.87
N ARG A 252 6.68 4.65 -30.56
CA ARG A 252 5.77 5.33 -29.64
C ARG A 252 6.46 6.49 -28.95
N THR A 253 5.66 7.45 -28.47
CA THR A 253 6.15 8.65 -27.79
C THR A 253 5.57 8.73 -26.38
N LEU A 254 6.41 9.00 -25.38
CA LEU A 254 5.97 9.33 -24.02
C LEU A 254 6.10 10.84 -23.81
N VAL A 255 5.09 11.45 -23.19
CA VAL A 255 5.10 12.89 -22.89
C VAL A 255 4.82 13.09 -21.41
N THR A 256 5.77 13.68 -20.70
CA THR A 256 5.62 14.02 -19.28
C THR A 256 5.31 15.48 -19.11
N THR A 257 4.29 15.78 -18.29
CA THR A 257 3.88 17.13 -17.93
C THR A 257 4.04 17.39 -16.44
N LEU A 258 4.04 18.66 -16.03
CA LEU A 258 4.21 19.06 -14.65
C LEU A 258 2.92 18.94 -13.81
N THR A 259 1.74 19.01 -14.45
CA THR A 259 0.45 19.01 -13.76
C THR A 259 -0.60 18.17 -14.48
N LYS A 260 -1.59 17.65 -13.74
CA LYS A 260 -2.76 16.92 -14.30
C LYS A 260 -3.45 17.74 -15.38
N ARG A 261 -3.74 19.00 -15.08
CA ARG A 261 -4.42 19.91 -16.01
C ARG A 261 -3.67 20.10 -17.32
N MET A 262 -2.33 20.21 -17.26
CA MET A 262 -1.52 20.30 -18.48
C MET A 262 -1.58 19.00 -19.30
N ALA A 263 -1.55 17.85 -18.64
CA ALA A 263 -1.66 16.56 -19.32
C ALA A 263 -3.01 16.41 -20.01
N GLU A 264 -4.10 16.72 -19.32
CA GLU A 264 -5.47 16.68 -19.86
C GLU A 264 -5.64 17.59 -21.07
N MET A 265 -5.27 18.86 -20.92
CA MET A 265 -5.35 19.84 -22.02
C MET A 265 -4.49 19.44 -23.23
N LEU A 266 -3.28 18.91 -22.98
CA LEU A 266 -2.42 18.45 -24.06
C LEU A 266 -3.01 17.23 -24.76
N THR A 267 -3.56 16.28 -24.01
CA THR A 267 -4.23 15.10 -24.58
C THR A 267 -5.42 15.50 -25.46
N GLU A 268 -6.31 16.37 -24.95
CA GLU A 268 -7.45 16.89 -25.71
C GLU A 268 -7.01 17.60 -27.00
N HIS A 269 -5.95 18.39 -26.90
CA HIS A 269 -5.43 19.11 -28.10
C HIS A 269 -4.86 18.12 -29.13
N LEU A 270 -4.04 17.14 -28.70
CA LEU A 270 -3.46 16.14 -29.62
C LEU A 270 -4.54 15.28 -30.27
N ASP A 271 -5.56 14.87 -29.51
CA ASP A 271 -6.71 14.12 -30.04
C ASP A 271 -7.51 14.94 -31.05
N SER A 272 -7.76 16.24 -30.79
CA SER A 272 -8.51 17.15 -31.67
C SER A 272 -7.87 17.32 -33.02
N ILE A 273 -6.57 17.13 -33.15
CA ILE A 273 -5.82 17.21 -34.42
C ILE A 273 -5.55 15.84 -35.05
N GLY A 274 -6.16 14.77 -34.50
CA GLY A 274 -6.11 13.42 -35.06
C GLY A 274 -4.90 12.57 -34.65
N ILE A 275 -4.13 12.98 -33.64
CA ILE A 275 -3.06 12.14 -33.08
C ILE A 275 -3.68 11.12 -32.12
N ARG A 276 -3.37 9.84 -32.31
CA ARG A 276 -3.81 8.76 -31.42
C ARG A 276 -3.08 8.87 -30.08
N VAL A 277 -3.74 9.38 -29.07
CA VAL A 277 -3.17 9.70 -27.75
C VAL A 277 -4.00 9.13 -26.62
N ARG A 278 -3.36 8.74 -25.54
CA ARG A 278 -4.01 8.43 -24.25
C ARG A 278 -3.33 9.18 -23.11
N TYR A 279 -4.09 9.40 -22.04
CA TYR A 279 -3.64 10.01 -20.80
C TYR A 279 -3.57 8.98 -19.70
N MET A 280 -2.50 9.04 -18.89
CA MET A 280 -2.34 8.20 -17.70
C MET A 280 -2.12 9.08 -16.46
N HIS A 281 -3.00 8.94 -15.46
CA HIS A 281 -2.95 9.68 -14.19
C HIS A 281 -2.82 8.74 -12.98
N SER A 282 -2.61 9.32 -11.79
CA SER A 282 -2.39 8.58 -10.54
C SER A 282 -3.62 7.81 -10.05
N ASP A 283 -4.82 8.21 -10.48
CA ASP A 283 -6.08 7.68 -9.97
C ASP A 283 -6.64 6.51 -10.82
N ILE A 284 -5.89 6.11 -11.86
CA ILE A 284 -6.19 4.94 -12.70
C ILE A 284 -5.86 3.67 -11.90
N ASP A 285 -6.77 2.70 -11.92
CA ASP A 285 -6.54 1.43 -11.26
C ASP A 285 -5.43 0.60 -11.95
N THR A 286 -4.93 -0.41 -11.24
CA THR A 286 -3.79 -1.21 -11.71
C THR A 286 -4.12 -1.96 -13.01
N MET A 287 -5.34 -2.46 -13.18
CA MET A 287 -5.73 -3.22 -14.37
C MET A 287 -5.81 -2.31 -15.59
N GLU A 288 -6.47 -1.16 -15.46
CA GLU A 288 -6.56 -0.16 -16.52
C GLU A 288 -5.17 0.35 -16.93
N ARG A 289 -4.28 0.56 -15.95
CA ARG A 289 -2.89 0.94 -16.23
C ARG A 289 -2.16 -0.12 -17.07
N MET A 290 -2.33 -1.40 -16.76
CA MET A 290 -1.74 -2.49 -17.53
C MET A 290 -2.30 -2.54 -18.95
N GLU A 291 -3.60 -2.30 -19.14
CA GLU A 291 -4.23 -2.22 -20.45
C GLU A 291 -3.67 -1.07 -21.29
N ILE A 292 -3.56 0.13 -20.72
CA ILE A 292 -2.99 1.31 -21.40
C ILE A 292 -1.55 1.02 -21.87
N ILE A 293 -0.72 0.43 -21.02
CA ILE A 293 0.67 0.09 -21.38
C ILE A 293 0.70 -0.97 -22.48
N ARG A 294 -0.14 -2.00 -22.40
CA ARG A 294 -0.25 -3.04 -23.42
C ARG A 294 -0.69 -2.44 -24.76
N ASP A 295 -1.71 -1.59 -24.76
CA ASP A 295 -2.26 -0.96 -25.96
C ASP A 295 -1.23 -0.03 -26.61
N LEU A 296 -0.43 0.71 -25.82
CA LEU A 296 0.71 1.49 -26.35
C LEU A 296 1.71 0.57 -27.08
N ARG A 297 2.09 -0.54 -26.48
CA ARG A 297 3.03 -1.49 -27.07
C ARG A 297 2.48 -2.12 -28.35
N LEU A 298 1.18 -2.45 -28.39
CA LEU A 298 0.51 -3.01 -29.55
C LEU A 298 0.30 -1.96 -30.67
N GLY A 299 0.41 -0.67 -30.36
CA GLY A 299 0.24 0.40 -31.33
C GLY A 299 -1.20 0.84 -31.57
N GLU A 300 -2.08 0.58 -30.65
CA GLU A 300 -3.44 1.09 -30.68
C GLU A 300 -3.47 2.62 -30.63
N PHE A 301 -2.44 3.21 -30.00
CA PHE A 301 -2.20 4.65 -30.01
C PHE A 301 -0.69 4.95 -30.03
N ASP A 302 -0.30 6.20 -30.39
CA ASP A 302 1.09 6.58 -30.65
C ASP A 302 1.72 7.37 -29.52
N VAL A 303 0.91 8.05 -28.71
CA VAL A 303 1.37 8.97 -27.67
C VAL A 303 0.73 8.64 -26.34
N LEU A 304 1.55 8.49 -25.30
CA LEU A 304 1.09 8.41 -23.93
C LEU A 304 1.52 9.67 -23.18
N VAL A 305 0.55 10.41 -22.67
CA VAL A 305 0.77 11.60 -21.83
C VAL A 305 0.58 11.23 -20.37
N GLY A 306 1.48 11.65 -19.49
CA GLY A 306 1.37 11.36 -18.06
C GLY A 306 2.12 12.32 -17.17
N ILE A 307 1.93 12.16 -15.85
CA ILE A 307 2.63 12.92 -14.81
C ILE A 307 3.41 11.95 -13.96
N ASN A 308 4.71 12.11 -13.83
CA ASN A 308 5.58 11.33 -12.93
C ASN A 308 5.49 9.78 -13.03
N LEU A 309 4.47 9.25 -13.71
CA LEU A 309 4.21 7.80 -13.85
C LEU A 309 5.18 7.11 -14.81
N LEU A 310 5.95 7.88 -15.55
CA LEU A 310 6.86 7.44 -16.60
C LEU A 310 8.33 7.52 -16.17
N ARG A 311 8.60 7.83 -14.90
CA ARG A 311 9.97 8.07 -14.42
C ARG A 311 10.79 6.81 -14.24
N GLU A 312 10.18 5.74 -13.70
CA GLU A 312 10.88 4.50 -13.30
C GLU A 312 9.98 3.28 -13.53
N GLY A 313 10.61 2.13 -13.73
CA GLY A 313 9.92 0.82 -13.79
C GLY A 313 9.17 0.53 -15.09
N LEU A 314 9.38 1.27 -16.17
CA LEU A 314 8.82 1.00 -17.49
C LEU A 314 9.91 0.55 -18.45
N ASP A 315 9.79 -0.68 -18.94
CA ASP A 315 10.60 -1.21 -20.06
C ASP A 315 9.73 -1.25 -21.33
N LEU A 316 9.89 -0.24 -22.16
CA LEU A 316 9.09 0.00 -23.37
C LEU A 316 10.02 0.15 -24.58
N PRO A 317 10.52 -0.97 -25.16
CA PRO A 317 11.43 -0.91 -26.31
C PRO A 317 10.80 -0.29 -27.56
N GLU A 318 9.48 -0.21 -27.61
CA GLU A 318 8.73 0.43 -28.71
C GLU A 318 8.76 1.97 -28.65
N VAL A 319 9.21 2.54 -27.52
CA VAL A 319 9.29 4.00 -27.33
C VAL A 319 10.59 4.53 -27.94
N GLY A 320 10.47 5.43 -28.91
CA GLY A 320 11.59 6.08 -29.57
C GLY A 320 11.78 7.56 -29.18
N LEU A 321 10.86 8.13 -28.41
CA LEU A 321 10.92 9.53 -27.99
C LEU A 321 10.25 9.70 -26.60
N VAL A 322 10.91 10.44 -25.73
CA VAL A 322 10.39 10.86 -24.42
C VAL A 322 10.50 12.37 -24.30
#